data_64670996139345616071af828f134050
#
_entry.id   64670996139345616071af828f134050
#
_cell.length_a   1.000
_cell.length_b   1.000
_cell.length_c   1.000
_cell.angle_alpha   90.00
_cell.angle_beta   90.00
_cell.angle_gamma   90.00
#
_symmetry.space_group_name_H-M   'P 1'
#
loop_
_entity.id
_entity.type
_entity.pdbx_description
1 polymer ?
#
loop_
_entity_poly.entity_id
_entity_poly.type
_entity_poly.pdbx_seq_one_letter_code
_entity_poly.pdbx_strand_id
1 'polypeptide(L)'
;MNAWLRQHRYALMVTVRRLAKQPFSSLANLLVMALALALPLLGSAILVSVQPVARQMSVTPEVTVFMRVDAPTGAAADVAKRIKDDYQNDVRAVRVVGRDAALADLRANPAWQQALAVLPGNPLPDAVVVTLADGDNLAGRADKLAGDWKQWNHVDLVQLDSAWVQRLEAILRFARIGLGFLAACVAVVVLATVFNTVRMQALSQREEIGVARLVGATESFVRRPFLYLGALSGAVASLLAIGVSAIALSPLNDALLGLARSYGAEFALHLPGASVLVTAVVASAALGALSARWSVTRSTRF
;
A
#
# COMPACT_ATOMS: atom_id res chain seq x y z
N MET A 1 26.97 33.89 8.49
CA MET A 1 26.15 33.12 7.55
C MET A 1 26.92 32.67 6.29
N ASN A 2 27.75 33.52 5.71
CA ASN A 2 28.42 33.22 4.44
C ASN A 2 29.49 32.10 4.48
N ALA A 3 30.16 31.84 5.61
CA ALA A 3 31.18 30.81 5.73
C ALA A 3 30.56 29.37 5.76
N TRP A 4 29.45 29.20 6.44
CA TRP A 4 28.69 27.95 6.53
C TRP A 4 28.17 27.52 5.16
N LEU A 5 27.51 28.42 4.42
CA LEU A 5 27.01 28.20 3.06
C LEU A 5 28.13 27.82 2.07
N ARG A 6 29.29 28.48 2.17
CA ARG A 6 30.45 28.17 1.33
C ARG A 6 30.97 26.75 1.58
N GLN A 7 31.04 26.30 2.84
CA GLN A 7 31.48 24.95 3.20
C GLN A 7 30.53 23.86 2.65
N HIS A 8 29.20 24.10 2.73
CA HIS A 8 28.20 23.15 2.20
C HIS A 8 28.27 23.08 0.67
N ARG A 9 28.38 24.22 -0.01
CA ARG A 9 28.52 24.28 -1.48
C ARG A 9 29.82 23.61 -1.94
N TYR A 10 30.91 23.80 -1.23
CA TYR A 10 32.18 23.13 -1.50
C TYR A 10 32.05 21.61 -1.36
N ALA A 11 31.50 21.13 -0.25
CA ALA A 11 31.29 19.71 -0.02
C ALA A 11 30.43 19.05 -1.11
N LEU A 12 29.36 19.70 -1.53
CA LEU A 12 28.48 19.24 -2.62
C LEU A 12 29.22 19.18 -3.95
N MET A 13 29.95 20.23 -4.29
CA MET A 13 30.73 20.28 -5.56
C MET A 13 31.81 19.22 -5.61
N VAL A 14 32.54 18.99 -4.50
CA VAL A 14 33.55 17.95 -4.40
C VAL A 14 32.89 16.56 -4.57
N THR A 15 31.73 16.34 -3.98
CA THR A 15 31.00 15.08 -4.08
C THR A 15 30.58 14.79 -5.52
N VAL A 16 29.98 15.76 -6.21
CA VAL A 16 29.59 15.61 -7.62
C VAL A 16 30.78 15.33 -8.51
N ARG A 17 31.90 16.07 -8.34
CA ARG A 17 33.13 15.79 -9.09
C ARG A 17 33.72 14.40 -8.83
N ARG A 18 33.58 13.88 -7.60
CA ARG A 18 34.05 12.52 -7.26
C ARG A 18 33.21 11.46 -7.94
N LEU A 19 31.88 11.60 -7.93
CA LEU A 19 30.99 10.70 -8.67
C LEU A 19 31.30 10.70 -10.17
N ALA A 20 31.65 11.86 -10.74
CA ALA A 20 32.01 11.98 -12.14
C ALA A 20 33.40 11.42 -12.49
N LYS A 21 34.36 11.34 -11.53
CA LYS A 21 35.71 10.78 -11.77
C LYS A 21 35.74 9.24 -11.88
N GLN A 22 34.77 8.54 -11.28
CA GLN A 22 34.65 7.08 -11.35
C GLN A 22 33.23 6.70 -11.85
N PRO A 23 32.89 6.98 -13.11
CA PRO A 23 31.52 6.90 -13.60
C PRO A 23 30.98 5.47 -13.54
N PHE A 24 31.77 4.46 -13.93
CA PHE A 24 31.30 3.08 -13.99
C PHE A 24 30.98 2.50 -12.60
N SER A 25 31.87 2.70 -11.63
CA SER A 25 31.64 2.21 -10.27
C SER A 25 30.48 2.96 -9.57
N SER A 26 30.41 4.28 -9.75
CA SER A 26 29.33 5.10 -9.20
C SER A 26 27.99 4.73 -9.82
N LEU A 27 27.93 4.55 -11.14
CA LEU A 27 26.72 4.17 -11.87
C LEU A 27 26.24 2.77 -11.47
N ALA A 28 27.15 1.79 -11.39
CA ALA A 28 26.82 0.44 -10.97
C ALA A 28 26.21 0.43 -9.56
N ASN A 29 26.83 1.13 -8.60
CA ASN A 29 26.31 1.21 -7.23
C ASN A 29 24.94 1.91 -7.16
N LEU A 30 24.77 3.02 -7.91
CA LEU A 30 23.49 3.73 -8.00
C LEU A 30 22.40 2.85 -8.62
N LEU A 31 22.75 2.08 -9.65
CA LEU A 31 21.81 1.20 -10.34
C LEU A 31 21.37 0.03 -9.45
N VAL A 32 22.28 -0.59 -8.72
CA VAL A 32 21.97 -1.63 -7.73
C VAL A 32 21.02 -1.09 -6.66
N MET A 33 21.32 0.08 -6.10
CA MET A 33 20.44 0.71 -5.10
C MET A 33 19.09 1.10 -5.71
N ALA A 34 19.07 1.62 -6.93
CA ALA A 34 17.85 2.01 -7.62
C ALA A 34 16.94 0.82 -7.90
N LEU A 35 17.50 -0.28 -8.42
CA LEU A 35 16.75 -1.53 -8.65
C LEU A 35 16.22 -2.12 -7.33
N ALA A 36 17.04 -2.11 -6.28
CA ALA A 36 16.57 -2.57 -4.97
C ALA A 36 15.42 -1.72 -4.43
N LEU A 37 15.52 -0.38 -4.52
CA LEU A 37 14.48 0.56 -4.08
C LEU A 37 13.23 0.51 -4.97
N ALA A 38 13.34 0.14 -6.25
CA ALA A 38 12.21 0.02 -7.15
C ALA A 38 11.25 -1.11 -6.73
N LEU A 39 11.75 -2.20 -6.11
CA LEU A 39 10.92 -3.31 -5.67
C LEU A 39 9.84 -2.91 -4.66
N PRO A 40 10.15 -2.27 -3.52
CA PRO A 40 9.12 -1.81 -2.60
C PRO A 40 8.25 -0.68 -3.18
N LEU A 41 8.76 0.14 -4.10
CA LEU A 41 7.96 1.14 -4.80
C LEU A 41 6.92 0.50 -5.72
N LEU A 42 7.29 -0.49 -6.52
CA LEU A 42 6.35 -1.26 -7.35
C LEU A 42 5.32 -2.01 -6.50
N GLY A 43 5.77 -2.66 -5.42
CA GLY A 43 4.87 -3.31 -4.47
C GLY A 43 3.86 -2.33 -3.84
N SER A 44 4.30 -1.12 -3.50
CA SER A 44 3.42 -0.07 -2.99
C SER A 44 2.47 0.48 -4.06
N ALA A 45 2.91 0.57 -5.33
CA ALA A 45 2.06 0.96 -6.45
C ALA A 45 0.91 -0.05 -6.64
N ILE A 46 1.22 -1.34 -6.62
CA ILE A 46 0.21 -2.42 -6.69
C ILE A 46 -0.77 -2.29 -5.52
N LEU A 47 -0.25 -2.18 -4.29
CA LEU A 47 -1.08 -2.14 -3.09
C LEU A 47 -2.02 -0.93 -3.09
N VAL A 48 -1.53 0.26 -3.45
CA VAL A 48 -2.32 1.50 -3.51
C VAL A 48 -3.37 1.44 -4.62
N SER A 49 -3.06 0.81 -5.76
CA SER A 49 -3.98 0.69 -6.89
C SER A 49 -5.09 -0.35 -6.66
N VAL A 50 -4.81 -1.40 -5.88
CA VAL A 50 -5.81 -2.42 -5.52
C VAL A 50 -6.78 -1.93 -4.44
N GLN A 51 -6.35 -1.07 -3.52
CA GLN A 51 -7.19 -0.59 -2.41
C GLN A 51 -8.51 0.07 -2.85
N PRO A 52 -8.56 0.98 -3.85
CA PRO A 52 -9.82 1.58 -4.30
C PRO A 52 -10.78 0.54 -4.90
N VAL A 53 -10.25 -0.39 -5.69
CA VAL A 53 -11.04 -1.48 -6.29
C VAL A 53 -11.62 -2.38 -5.20
N ALA A 54 -10.80 -2.72 -4.21
CA ALA A 54 -11.25 -3.46 -3.04
C ALA A 54 -12.35 -2.73 -2.27
N ARG A 55 -12.27 -1.40 -2.15
CA ARG A 55 -13.31 -0.57 -1.51
C ARG A 55 -14.55 -0.40 -2.39
N GLN A 56 -14.42 -0.36 -3.70
CA GLN A 56 -15.54 -0.28 -4.64
C GLN A 56 -16.28 -1.63 -4.77
N MET A 57 -15.54 -2.75 -4.69
CA MET A 57 -16.12 -4.08 -4.59
C MET A 57 -16.63 -4.41 -3.17
N SER A 58 -16.17 -3.72 -2.15
CA SER A 58 -16.84 -3.62 -0.87
C SER A 58 -18.08 -2.76 -1.08
N VAL A 59 -19.07 -3.32 -1.78
CA VAL A 59 -20.46 -2.94 -1.59
C VAL A 59 -20.57 -2.68 -0.10
N THR A 60 -21.05 -1.50 0.28
CA THR A 60 -21.37 -1.14 1.66
C THR A 60 -21.77 -2.41 2.39
N PRO A 61 -21.12 -2.79 3.50
CA PRO A 61 -21.32 -4.11 4.07
C PRO A 61 -22.81 -4.29 4.34
N GLU A 62 -23.43 -5.04 3.47
CA GLU A 62 -24.84 -5.36 3.56
C GLU A 62 -24.99 -6.66 4.35
N VAL A 63 -25.84 -6.61 5.33
CA VAL A 63 -26.29 -7.77 6.07
C VAL A 63 -27.67 -8.11 5.55
N THR A 64 -27.83 -9.26 4.94
CA THR A 64 -29.11 -9.73 4.46
C THR A 64 -29.75 -10.66 5.48
N VAL A 65 -30.87 -10.24 6.02
CA VAL A 65 -31.71 -11.03 6.94
C VAL A 65 -32.81 -11.71 6.15
N PHE A 66 -32.71 -13.00 5.97
CA PHE A 66 -33.74 -13.81 5.30
C PHE A 66 -34.80 -14.23 6.30
N MET A 67 -36.05 -13.99 5.93
CA MET A 67 -37.19 -14.37 6.72
C MET A 67 -37.50 -15.86 6.49
N ARG A 68 -38.15 -16.49 7.45
CA ARG A 68 -38.68 -17.86 7.27
C ARG A 68 -39.76 -17.85 6.18
N VAL A 69 -39.77 -18.92 5.40
CA VAL A 69 -40.73 -19.08 4.30
C VAL A 69 -42.19 -19.04 4.78
N ASP A 70 -42.42 -19.52 6.03
CA ASP A 70 -43.70 -19.53 6.71
C ASP A 70 -44.01 -18.24 7.51
N ALA A 71 -43.15 -17.23 7.42
CA ALA A 71 -43.37 -15.96 8.11
C ALA A 71 -44.65 -15.25 7.61
N PRO A 72 -45.40 -14.62 8.53
CA PRO A 72 -46.59 -13.89 8.15
C PRO A 72 -46.30 -12.69 7.24
N THR A 73 -47.26 -12.34 6.39
CA THR A 73 -47.14 -11.19 5.52
C THR A 73 -46.88 -9.93 6.36
N GLY A 74 -45.80 -9.19 6.08
CA GLY A 74 -45.39 -8.00 6.83
C GLY A 74 -44.28 -8.23 7.87
N ALA A 75 -43.94 -9.46 8.23
CA ALA A 75 -42.88 -9.75 9.18
C ALA A 75 -41.53 -9.11 8.80
N ALA A 76 -41.19 -9.07 7.50
CA ALA A 76 -39.98 -8.38 7.01
C ALA A 76 -40.03 -6.86 7.28
N ALA A 77 -41.21 -6.24 7.16
CA ALA A 77 -41.35 -4.81 7.43
C ALA A 77 -41.21 -4.52 8.94
N ASP A 78 -41.76 -5.39 9.81
CA ASP A 78 -41.63 -5.26 11.26
C ASP A 78 -40.16 -5.41 11.71
N VAL A 79 -39.45 -6.40 11.15
CA VAL A 79 -38.01 -6.59 11.38
C VAL A 79 -37.21 -5.38 10.87
N ALA A 80 -37.50 -4.88 9.69
CA ALA A 80 -36.84 -3.71 9.12
C ALA A 80 -37.06 -2.46 9.99
N LYS A 81 -38.29 -2.26 10.49
CA LYS A 81 -38.59 -1.16 11.41
C LYS A 81 -37.82 -1.29 12.72
N ARG A 82 -37.80 -2.46 13.32
CA ARG A 82 -37.08 -2.73 14.56
C ARG A 82 -35.60 -2.50 14.41
N ILE A 83 -34.98 -2.97 13.30
CA ILE A 83 -33.57 -2.70 13.01
C ILE A 83 -33.30 -1.20 12.92
N LYS A 84 -34.17 -0.46 12.23
CA LYS A 84 -34.03 0.99 12.06
C LYS A 84 -34.18 1.74 13.38
N ASP A 85 -35.07 1.28 14.27
CA ASP A 85 -35.37 1.95 15.54
C ASP A 85 -34.32 1.62 16.61
N ASP A 86 -33.89 0.35 16.71
CA ASP A 86 -32.98 -0.13 17.77
C ASP A 86 -31.49 0.14 17.45
N TYR A 87 -31.10 0.25 16.15
CA TYR A 87 -29.72 0.32 15.70
C TYR A 87 -29.40 1.54 14.83
N GLN A 88 -30.00 2.70 15.12
CA GLN A 88 -29.88 3.94 14.33
C GLN A 88 -28.42 4.38 14.10
N ASN A 89 -27.53 4.15 15.06
CA ASN A 89 -26.12 4.55 15.00
C ASN A 89 -25.26 3.57 14.18
N ASP A 90 -25.70 2.33 14.04
CA ASP A 90 -24.96 1.26 13.38
C ASP A 90 -25.43 1.01 11.94
N VAL A 91 -26.61 1.52 11.60
CA VAL A 91 -27.29 1.24 10.34
C VAL A 91 -27.46 2.52 9.54
N ARG A 92 -27.01 2.51 8.28
CA ARG A 92 -27.17 3.63 7.34
C ARG A 92 -28.48 3.58 6.56
N ALA A 93 -28.86 2.38 6.13
CA ALA A 93 -30.09 2.16 5.37
C ALA A 93 -30.65 0.77 5.62
N VAL A 94 -31.98 0.66 5.56
CA VAL A 94 -32.71 -0.62 5.63
C VAL A 94 -33.65 -0.69 4.46
N ARG A 95 -33.61 -1.78 3.70
CA ARG A 95 -34.46 -2.01 2.55
C ARG A 95 -35.13 -3.39 2.65
N VAL A 96 -36.41 -3.46 2.50
CA VAL A 96 -37.18 -4.71 2.40
C VAL A 96 -37.21 -5.16 0.95
N VAL A 97 -36.86 -6.41 0.70
CA VAL A 97 -36.91 -7.05 -0.61
C VAL A 97 -37.93 -8.18 -0.52
N GLY A 98 -39.10 -7.99 -1.11
CA GLY A 98 -40.13 -9.01 -1.16
C GLY A 98 -39.73 -10.15 -2.11
N ARG A 99 -40.20 -11.35 -1.80
CA ARG A 99 -39.94 -12.59 -2.57
C ARG A 99 -40.19 -12.46 -4.08
N ASP A 100 -41.22 -11.72 -4.47
CA ASP A 100 -41.59 -11.57 -5.89
C ASP A 100 -40.63 -10.60 -6.61
N ALA A 101 -40.19 -9.55 -5.95
CA ALA A 101 -39.18 -8.64 -6.47
C ALA A 101 -37.81 -9.34 -6.62
N ALA A 102 -37.44 -10.12 -5.63
CA ALA A 102 -36.20 -10.94 -5.69
C ALA A 102 -36.26 -11.95 -6.84
N LEU A 103 -37.40 -12.59 -7.08
CA LEU A 103 -37.59 -13.50 -8.20
C LEU A 103 -37.49 -12.78 -9.55
N ALA A 104 -38.06 -11.58 -9.65
CA ALA A 104 -38.01 -10.78 -10.86
C ALA A 104 -36.56 -10.37 -11.21
N ASP A 105 -35.79 -9.96 -10.22
CA ASP A 105 -34.38 -9.61 -10.37
C ASP A 105 -33.53 -10.84 -10.81
N LEU A 106 -33.78 -12.01 -10.23
CA LEU A 106 -33.10 -13.23 -10.61
C LEU A 106 -33.46 -13.68 -12.03
N ARG A 107 -34.73 -13.54 -12.45
CA ARG A 107 -35.18 -13.84 -13.82
C ARG A 107 -34.56 -12.92 -14.87
N ALA A 108 -34.22 -11.70 -14.51
CA ALA A 108 -33.53 -10.74 -15.39
C ALA A 108 -32.10 -11.21 -15.73
N ASN A 109 -31.49 -12.07 -14.91
CA ASN A 109 -30.16 -12.61 -15.14
C ASN A 109 -30.22 -13.89 -15.98
N PRO A 110 -29.59 -13.93 -17.19
CA PRO A 110 -29.62 -15.08 -18.09
C PRO A 110 -29.11 -16.38 -17.46
N ALA A 111 -28.15 -16.28 -16.53
CA ALA A 111 -27.57 -17.46 -15.87
C ALA A 111 -28.56 -18.25 -15.01
N TRP A 112 -29.64 -17.61 -14.53
CA TRP A 112 -30.62 -18.22 -13.64
C TRP A 112 -31.91 -18.63 -14.35
N GLN A 113 -32.16 -18.15 -15.58
CA GLN A 113 -33.43 -18.35 -16.29
C GLN A 113 -33.78 -19.82 -16.44
N GLN A 114 -32.84 -20.68 -16.84
CA GLN A 114 -33.08 -22.10 -17.03
C GLN A 114 -33.40 -22.83 -15.72
N ALA A 115 -32.67 -22.49 -14.64
CA ALA A 115 -32.86 -23.08 -13.32
C ALA A 115 -34.22 -22.69 -12.71
N LEU A 116 -34.64 -21.44 -12.92
CA LEU A 116 -35.90 -20.92 -12.39
C LEU A 116 -37.12 -21.42 -13.17
N ALA A 117 -36.96 -21.81 -14.44
CA ALA A 117 -38.05 -22.31 -15.27
C ALA A 117 -38.60 -23.69 -14.84
N VAL A 118 -37.81 -24.48 -14.14
CA VAL A 118 -38.21 -25.82 -13.66
C VAL A 118 -38.80 -25.83 -12.26
N LEU A 119 -38.83 -24.67 -11.57
CA LEU A 119 -39.36 -24.60 -10.23
C LEU A 119 -40.90 -24.41 -10.25
N PRO A 120 -41.69 -25.16 -9.45
CA PRO A 120 -43.13 -25.13 -9.43
C PRO A 120 -43.71 -23.86 -8.79
N GLY A 121 -42.92 -23.04 -8.16
CA GLY A 121 -43.30 -21.81 -7.48
C GLY A 121 -42.10 -20.95 -7.08
N ASN A 122 -42.36 -19.82 -6.41
CA ASN A 122 -41.29 -18.96 -5.89
C ASN A 122 -40.73 -19.54 -4.57
N PRO A 123 -39.49 -20.07 -4.57
CA PRO A 123 -38.89 -20.63 -3.37
C PRO A 123 -38.24 -19.57 -2.47
N LEU A 124 -38.20 -18.31 -2.92
CA LEU A 124 -37.48 -17.26 -2.22
C LEU A 124 -38.27 -16.74 -1.02
N PRO A 125 -37.62 -16.53 0.14
CA PRO A 125 -38.23 -15.82 1.25
C PRO A 125 -38.20 -14.30 1.03
N ASP A 126 -38.96 -13.58 1.84
CA ASP A 126 -38.76 -12.13 1.99
C ASP A 126 -37.41 -11.89 2.69
N ALA A 127 -36.75 -10.79 2.37
CA ALA A 127 -35.46 -10.44 2.95
C ALA A 127 -35.39 -8.97 3.36
N VAL A 128 -34.63 -8.69 4.39
CA VAL A 128 -34.30 -7.33 4.82
C VAL A 128 -32.80 -7.11 4.57
N VAL A 129 -32.49 -6.19 3.67
CA VAL A 129 -31.11 -5.80 3.35
C VAL A 129 -30.76 -4.58 4.18
N VAL A 130 -29.77 -4.72 5.04
CA VAL A 130 -29.32 -3.70 5.98
C VAL A 130 -27.94 -3.24 5.58
N THR A 131 -27.80 -1.98 5.25
CA THR A 131 -26.53 -1.32 4.97
C THR A 131 -25.98 -0.75 6.28
N LEU A 132 -24.82 -1.19 6.72
CA LEU A 132 -24.21 -0.69 7.95
C LEU A 132 -23.57 0.69 7.75
N ALA A 133 -23.54 1.47 8.84
CA ALA A 133 -22.83 2.74 8.86
C ALA A 133 -21.31 2.53 8.87
N ASP A 134 -20.57 3.40 8.15
CA ASP A 134 -19.12 3.38 8.12
C ASP A 134 -18.53 3.57 9.53
N GLY A 135 -17.46 2.87 9.84
CA GLY A 135 -16.78 2.97 11.13
C GLY A 135 -15.67 1.94 11.32
N ASP A 136 -14.93 2.10 12.40
CA ASP A 136 -13.86 1.17 12.75
C ASP A 136 -14.42 -0.22 13.08
N ASN A 137 -13.65 -1.26 12.72
CA ASN A 137 -13.99 -2.67 12.96
C ASN A 137 -15.37 -3.08 12.43
N LEU A 138 -15.71 -2.63 11.22
CA LEU A 138 -17.00 -2.84 10.59
C LEU A 138 -17.38 -4.33 10.50
N ALA A 139 -16.41 -5.20 10.19
CA ALA A 139 -16.62 -6.65 10.12
C ALA A 139 -17.02 -7.25 11.48
N GLY A 140 -16.34 -6.87 12.56
CA GLY A 140 -16.67 -7.36 13.92
C GLY A 140 -18.04 -6.84 14.40
N ARG A 141 -18.42 -5.62 13.99
CA ARG A 141 -19.76 -5.07 14.26
C ARG A 141 -20.85 -5.83 13.49
N ALA A 142 -20.59 -6.10 12.20
CA ALA A 142 -21.49 -6.88 11.35
C ALA A 142 -21.73 -8.29 11.93
N ASP A 143 -20.67 -8.98 12.35
CA ASP A 143 -20.77 -10.31 12.96
C ASP A 143 -21.61 -10.30 14.23
N LYS A 144 -21.42 -9.29 15.10
CA LYS A 144 -22.19 -9.13 16.33
C LYS A 144 -23.67 -8.88 16.04
N LEU A 145 -23.97 -7.94 15.16
CA LEU A 145 -25.34 -7.62 14.76
C LEU A 145 -26.05 -8.80 14.10
N ALA A 146 -25.34 -9.54 13.24
CA ALA A 146 -25.87 -10.75 12.63
C ALA A 146 -26.17 -11.84 13.66
N GLY A 147 -25.31 -11.99 14.67
CA GLY A 147 -25.56 -12.91 15.77
C GLY A 147 -26.80 -12.56 16.58
N ASP A 148 -27.03 -11.27 16.84
CA ASP A 148 -28.19 -10.79 17.56
C ASP A 148 -29.49 -10.97 16.73
N TRP A 149 -29.47 -10.60 15.44
CA TRP A 149 -30.64 -10.68 14.56
C TRP A 149 -31.03 -12.12 14.21
N LYS A 150 -30.06 -13.05 14.18
CA LYS A 150 -30.32 -14.47 13.94
C LYS A 150 -31.25 -15.11 14.99
N GLN A 151 -31.31 -14.53 16.18
CA GLN A 151 -32.13 -15.02 17.28
C GLN A 151 -33.57 -14.47 17.26
N TRP A 152 -33.88 -13.57 16.33
CA TRP A 152 -35.20 -12.95 16.26
C TRP A 152 -36.26 -13.87 15.66
N ASN A 153 -37.49 -13.72 16.13
CA ASN A 153 -38.63 -14.45 15.60
C ASN A 153 -38.80 -14.17 14.09
N HIS A 154 -39.14 -15.23 13.35
CA HIS A 154 -39.36 -15.20 11.90
C HIS A 154 -38.08 -14.99 11.06
N VAL A 155 -36.92 -14.85 11.65
CA VAL A 155 -35.63 -14.86 10.96
C VAL A 155 -35.19 -16.32 10.79
N ASP A 156 -34.81 -16.69 9.55
CA ASP A 156 -34.26 -18.00 9.24
C ASP A 156 -32.75 -17.97 9.17
N LEU A 157 -32.23 -17.05 8.34
CA LEU A 157 -30.80 -16.94 8.10
C LEU A 157 -30.39 -15.46 8.06
N VAL A 158 -29.26 -15.15 8.66
CA VAL A 158 -28.59 -13.86 8.47
C VAL A 158 -27.30 -14.11 7.70
N GLN A 159 -27.28 -13.61 6.49
CA GLN A 159 -26.12 -13.73 5.61
C GLN A 159 -25.32 -12.44 5.66
N LEU A 160 -24.04 -12.61 5.97
CA LEU A 160 -23.04 -11.56 5.92
C LEU A 160 -22.25 -11.72 4.62
N ASP A 161 -22.30 -10.73 3.79
CA ASP A 161 -21.47 -10.70 2.58
C ASP A 161 -20.02 -10.29 2.91
N SER A 162 -19.70 -10.27 4.22
CA SER A 162 -18.43 -9.78 4.75
C SER A 162 -17.30 -10.81 4.76
N ALA A 163 -17.59 -12.09 4.60
CA ALA A 163 -16.56 -13.14 4.72
C ALA A 163 -15.44 -12.98 3.68
N TRP A 164 -15.76 -12.58 2.45
CA TRP A 164 -14.76 -12.31 1.43
C TRP A 164 -14.04 -10.99 1.67
N VAL A 165 -14.73 -9.97 2.21
CA VAL A 165 -14.14 -8.67 2.59
C VAL A 165 -13.10 -8.87 3.70
N GLN A 166 -13.41 -9.64 4.73
CA GLN A 166 -12.48 -9.99 5.80
C GLN A 166 -11.24 -10.72 5.25
N ARG A 167 -11.44 -11.67 4.32
CA ARG A 167 -10.34 -12.37 3.66
C ARG A 167 -9.48 -11.42 2.84
N LEU A 168 -10.10 -10.50 2.10
CA LEU A 168 -9.41 -9.50 1.30
C LEU A 168 -8.62 -8.53 2.19
N GLU A 169 -9.22 -8.04 3.28
CA GLU A 169 -8.52 -7.20 4.28
C GLU A 169 -7.33 -7.94 4.92
N ALA A 170 -7.49 -9.21 5.23
CA ALA A 170 -6.40 -10.04 5.75
C ALA A 170 -5.26 -10.19 4.73
N ILE A 171 -5.57 -10.41 3.46
CA ILE A 171 -4.60 -10.47 2.35
C ILE A 171 -3.87 -9.13 2.18
N LEU A 172 -4.61 -8.01 2.18
CA LEU A 172 -4.02 -6.68 2.06
C LEU A 172 -3.15 -6.33 3.28
N ARG A 173 -3.55 -6.74 4.48
CA ARG A 173 -2.74 -6.60 5.70
C ARG A 173 -1.46 -7.42 5.61
N PHE A 174 -1.55 -8.67 5.19
CA PHE A 174 -0.39 -9.53 4.97
C PHE A 174 0.56 -8.94 3.92
N ALA A 175 0.03 -8.48 2.78
CA ALA A 175 0.81 -7.83 1.74
C ALA A 175 1.52 -6.55 2.25
N ARG A 176 0.84 -5.75 3.09
CA ARG A 176 1.43 -4.54 3.70
C ARG A 176 2.57 -4.87 4.65
N ILE A 177 2.42 -5.90 5.48
CA ILE A 177 3.48 -6.37 6.38
C ILE A 177 4.66 -6.91 5.57
N GLY A 178 4.41 -7.72 4.55
CA GLY A 178 5.44 -8.25 3.64
C GLY A 178 6.19 -7.14 2.91
N LEU A 179 5.47 -6.11 2.45
CA LEU A 179 6.08 -4.94 1.82
C LEU A 179 6.94 -4.13 2.80
N GLY A 180 6.50 -3.98 4.05
CA GLY A 180 7.29 -3.36 5.11
C GLY A 180 8.57 -4.13 5.41
N PHE A 181 8.50 -5.45 5.47
CA PHE A 181 9.68 -6.30 5.62
C PHE A 181 10.63 -6.19 4.43
N LEU A 182 10.11 -6.20 3.20
CA LEU A 182 10.90 -5.99 1.99
C LEU A 182 11.61 -4.63 2.02
N ALA A 183 10.89 -3.57 2.40
CA ALA A 183 11.48 -2.23 2.52
C ALA A 183 12.61 -2.18 3.57
N ALA A 184 12.45 -2.90 4.68
CA ALA A 184 13.50 -3.03 5.69
C ALA A 184 14.74 -3.77 5.15
N CYS A 185 14.55 -4.87 4.42
CA CYS A 185 15.64 -5.57 3.76
C CYS A 185 16.39 -4.67 2.76
N VAL A 186 15.64 -3.92 1.94
CA VAL A 186 16.22 -2.97 0.98
C VAL A 186 16.97 -1.84 1.70
N ALA A 187 16.46 -1.35 2.83
CA ALA A 187 17.18 -0.37 3.64
C ALA A 187 18.55 -0.89 4.11
N VAL A 188 18.63 -2.17 4.51
CA VAL A 188 19.89 -2.82 4.86
C VAL A 188 20.83 -2.88 3.65
N VAL A 189 20.33 -3.23 2.46
CA VAL A 189 21.12 -3.25 1.22
C VAL A 189 21.66 -1.86 0.90
N VAL A 190 20.85 -0.81 0.99
CA VAL A 190 21.29 0.58 0.78
C VAL A 190 22.36 0.97 1.79
N LEU A 191 22.15 0.67 3.08
CA LEU A 191 23.13 0.93 4.13
C LEU A 191 24.47 0.23 3.86
N ALA A 192 24.44 -1.05 3.49
CA ALA A 192 25.64 -1.84 3.20
C ALA A 192 26.38 -1.32 1.97
N THR A 193 25.65 -1.00 0.89
CA THR A 193 26.23 -0.48 -0.36
C THR A 193 26.90 0.87 -0.13
N VAL A 194 26.22 1.82 0.53
CA VAL A 194 26.81 3.12 0.85
C VAL A 194 27.96 3.00 1.82
N PHE A 195 27.84 2.13 2.84
CA PHE A 195 28.95 1.87 3.78
C PHE A 195 30.20 1.41 3.05
N ASN A 196 30.07 0.43 2.16
CA ASN A 196 31.21 -0.10 1.40
C ASN A 196 31.79 0.95 0.45
N THR A 197 30.94 1.68 -0.28
CA THR A 197 31.36 2.74 -1.20
C THR A 197 32.15 3.82 -0.48
N VAL A 198 31.63 4.31 0.64
CA VAL A 198 32.27 5.36 1.45
C VAL A 198 33.59 4.85 2.05
N ARG A 199 33.62 3.60 2.54
CA ARG A 199 34.83 2.98 3.08
C ARG A 199 35.94 2.90 2.03
N MET A 200 35.61 2.42 0.83
CA MET A 200 36.58 2.32 -0.27
C MET A 200 37.12 3.69 -0.67
N GLN A 201 36.25 4.71 -0.74
CA GLN A 201 36.69 6.07 -1.03
C GLN A 201 37.55 6.68 0.09
N ALA A 202 37.19 6.45 1.35
CA ALA A 202 37.98 6.93 2.48
C ALA A 202 39.39 6.29 2.49
N LEU A 203 39.49 5.00 2.17
CA LEU A 203 40.76 4.30 2.04
C LEU A 203 41.62 4.82 0.87
N SER A 204 40.97 5.07 -0.29
CA SER A 204 41.68 5.64 -1.46
C SER A 204 42.21 7.05 -1.21
N GLN A 205 41.62 7.81 -0.28
CA GLN A 205 42.02 9.18 0.04
C GLN A 205 42.77 9.30 1.38
N ARG A 206 43.26 8.18 1.90
CA ARG A 206 43.89 8.12 3.21
C ARG A 206 45.07 9.10 3.37
N GLU A 207 45.91 9.22 2.34
CA GLU A 207 47.07 10.14 2.34
C GLU A 207 46.63 11.61 2.33
N GLU A 208 45.65 11.97 1.47
CA GLU A 208 45.08 13.33 1.41
C GLU A 208 44.45 13.73 2.76
N ILE A 209 43.76 12.81 3.41
CA ILE A 209 43.16 12.99 4.73
C ILE A 209 44.25 13.19 5.80
N GLY A 210 45.34 12.40 5.70
CA GLY A 210 46.49 12.51 6.60
C GLY A 210 47.16 13.88 6.51
N VAL A 211 47.44 14.36 5.30
CA VAL A 211 48.01 15.70 5.09
C VAL A 211 47.07 16.80 5.59
N ALA A 212 45.79 16.69 5.31
CA ALA A 212 44.79 17.68 5.78
C ALA A 212 44.78 17.78 7.33
N ARG A 213 44.89 16.65 8.03
CA ARG A 213 45.02 16.63 9.52
C ARG A 213 46.28 17.27 10.03
N LEU A 214 47.41 17.06 9.36
CA LEU A 214 48.68 17.70 9.73
C LEU A 214 48.62 19.23 9.63
N VAL A 215 47.81 19.77 8.70
CA VAL A 215 47.58 21.23 8.55
C VAL A 215 46.46 21.75 9.47
N GLY A 216 45.88 20.89 10.33
CA GLY A 216 44.90 21.28 11.33
C GLY A 216 43.41 21.14 10.91
N ALA A 217 43.12 20.34 9.89
CA ALA A 217 41.72 20.07 9.51
C ALA A 217 40.97 19.33 10.62
N THR A 218 39.80 19.82 10.99
CA THR A 218 38.92 19.19 12.00
C THR A 218 38.29 17.90 11.45
N GLU A 219 38.01 16.95 12.34
CA GLU A 219 37.30 15.70 12.02
C GLU A 219 35.97 15.95 11.28
N SER A 220 35.23 16.97 11.71
CA SER A 220 33.96 17.35 11.07
C SER A 220 34.14 17.85 9.64
N PHE A 221 35.24 18.54 9.35
CA PHE A 221 35.56 19.00 8.00
C PHE A 221 35.87 17.83 7.07
N VAL A 222 36.66 16.86 7.54
CA VAL A 222 37.00 15.64 6.78
C VAL A 222 35.79 14.77 6.51
N ARG A 223 34.87 14.66 7.47
CA ARG A 223 33.67 13.79 7.35
C ARG A 223 32.60 14.35 6.43
N ARG A 224 32.43 15.67 6.35
CA ARG A 224 31.34 16.31 5.60
C ARG A 224 31.20 15.84 4.14
N PRO A 225 32.25 15.78 3.31
CA PRO A 225 32.12 15.34 1.92
C PRO A 225 31.55 13.92 1.80
N PHE A 226 31.90 13.01 2.72
CA PHE A 226 31.41 11.64 2.73
C PHE A 226 29.93 11.54 3.12
N LEU A 227 29.46 12.41 4.06
CA LEU A 227 28.05 12.49 4.41
C LEU A 227 27.21 12.94 3.21
N TYR A 228 27.69 13.96 2.48
CA TYR A 228 27.05 14.39 1.25
C TYR A 228 27.05 13.32 0.17
N LEU A 229 28.13 12.57 0.07
CA LEU A 229 28.20 11.46 -0.87
C LEU A 229 27.12 10.41 -0.59
N GLY A 230 27.00 9.99 0.68
CA GLY A 230 25.98 9.03 1.06
C GLY A 230 24.55 9.55 0.85
N ALA A 231 24.28 10.80 1.28
CA ALA A 231 22.98 11.43 1.09
C ALA A 231 22.59 11.56 -0.39
N LEU A 232 23.53 12.06 -1.21
CA LEU A 232 23.30 12.28 -2.64
C LEU A 232 23.12 10.93 -3.37
N SER A 233 23.94 9.92 -3.03
CA SER A 233 23.79 8.57 -3.61
C SER A 233 22.42 7.97 -3.28
N GLY A 234 21.95 8.08 -2.04
CA GLY A 234 20.63 7.61 -1.64
C GLY A 234 19.49 8.37 -2.35
N ALA A 235 19.59 9.71 -2.43
CA ALA A 235 18.61 10.53 -3.12
C ALA A 235 18.53 10.22 -4.62
N VAL A 236 19.68 10.17 -5.29
CA VAL A 236 19.74 9.87 -6.74
C VAL A 236 19.27 8.45 -7.03
N ALA A 237 19.67 7.47 -6.23
CA ALA A 237 19.19 6.10 -6.38
C ALA A 237 17.67 5.99 -6.22
N SER A 238 17.08 6.73 -5.27
CA SER A 238 15.62 6.76 -5.08
C SER A 238 14.91 7.45 -6.24
N LEU A 239 15.45 8.54 -6.79
CA LEU A 239 14.90 9.18 -7.99
C LEU A 239 14.96 8.25 -9.20
N LEU A 240 16.09 7.54 -9.39
CA LEU A 240 16.21 6.53 -10.44
C LEU A 240 15.22 5.37 -10.22
N ALA A 241 15.02 4.93 -8.97
CA ALA A 241 14.04 3.91 -8.63
C ALA A 241 12.61 4.32 -9.00
N ILE A 242 12.24 5.58 -8.76
CA ILE A 242 10.96 6.14 -9.18
C ILE A 242 10.83 6.11 -10.71
N GLY A 243 11.87 6.53 -11.43
CA GLY A 243 11.90 6.46 -12.90
C GLY A 243 11.77 5.04 -13.45
N VAL A 244 12.54 4.11 -12.90
CA VAL A 244 12.47 2.67 -13.25
C VAL A 244 11.08 2.11 -12.97
N SER A 245 10.48 2.45 -11.82
CA SER A 245 9.14 2.01 -11.47
C SER A 245 8.08 2.58 -12.42
N ALA A 246 8.21 3.86 -12.79
CA ALA A 246 7.31 4.48 -13.77
C ALA A 246 7.38 3.80 -15.15
N ILE A 247 8.59 3.50 -15.62
CA ILE A 247 8.80 2.79 -16.89
C ILE A 247 8.25 1.36 -16.81
N ALA A 248 8.47 0.66 -15.71
CA ALA A 248 8.00 -0.71 -15.52
C ALA A 248 6.47 -0.80 -15.43
N LEU A 249 5.79 0.22 -14.91
CA LEU A 249 4.33 0.26 -14.84
C LEU A 249 3.66 0.38 -16.22
N SER A 250 4.31 0.94 -17.22
CA SER A 250 3.74 1.12 -18.56
C SER A 250 3.36 -0.23 -19.21
N PRO A 251 4.29 -1.17 -19.46
CA PRO A 251 3.93 -2.46 -20.07
C PRO A 251 3.04 -3.31 -19.16
N LEU A 252 3.14 -3.12 -17.84
CA LEU A 252 2.28 -3.82 -16.90
C LEU A 252 0.83 -3.34 -17.01
N ASN A 253 0.61 -2.04 -17.19
CA ASN A 253 -0.71 -1.47 -17.42
C ASN A 253 -1.29 -1.92 -18.76
N ASP A 254 -0.50 -1.98 -19.83
CA ASP A 254 -0.96 -2.45 -21.13
C ASP A 254 -1.47 -3.89 -21.06
N ALA A 255 -0.75 -4.76 -20.34
CA ALA A 255 -1.17 -6.14 -20.10
C ALA A 255 -2.44 -6.24 -19.24
N LEU A 256 -2.53 -5.41 -18.18
CA LEU A 256 -3.69 -5.38 -17.29
C LEU A 256 -4.94 -4.82 -17.96
N LEU A 257 -4.82 -3.79 -18.82
CA LEU A 257 -5.95 -3.23 -19.56
C LEU A 257 -6.60 -4.27 -20.49
N GLY A 258 -5.79 -5.13 -21.12
CA GLY A 258 -6.31 -6.24 -21.92
C GLY A 258 -7.15 -7.21 -21.10
N LEU A 259 -6.69 -7.53 -19.89
CA LEU A 259 -7.39 -8.42 -18.98
C LEU A 259 -8.63 -7.74 -18.36
N ALA A 260 -8.51 -6.50 -17.90
CA ALA A 260 -9.60 -5.76 -17.26
C ALA A 260 -10.79 -5.55 -18.21
N ARG A 261 -10.53 -5.24 -19.49
CA ARG A 261 -11.57 -5.12 -20.53
C ARG A 261 -12.37 -6.40 -20.74
N SER A 262 -11.74 -7.56 -20.62
CA SER A 262 -12.44 -8.86 -20.75
C SER A 262 -13.41 -9.13 -19.60
N TYR A 263 -13.23 -8.43 -18.46
CA TYR A 263 -14.11 -8.50 -17.28
C TYR A 263 -14.98 -7.26 -17.08
N GLY A 264 -14.98 -6.32 -18.05
CA GLY A 264 -15.79 -5.09 -17.97
C GLY A 264 -15.33 -4.11 -16.88
N ALA A 265 -14.07 -4.22 -16.43
CA ALA A 265 -13.51 -3.37 -15.37
C ALA A 265 -12.43 -2.42 -15.95
N GLU A 266 -12.36 -1.21 -15.42
CA GLU A 266 -11.26 -0.29 -15.68
C GLU A 266 -10.29 -0.32 -14.48
N PHE A 267 -9.11 -0.87 -14.69
CA PHE A 267 -8.08 -0.97 -13.66
C PHE A 267 -6.73 -0.54 -14.23
N ALA A 268 -6.07 0.40 -13.55
CA ALA A 268 -4.73 0.84 -13.89
C ALA A 268 -3.86 0.96 -12.62
N LEU A 269 -2.62 0.55 -12.73
CA LEU A 269 -1.62 0.72 -11.68
C LEU A 269 -1.07 2.15 -11.73
N HIS A 270 -1.05 2.80 -10.59
CA HIS A 270 -0.51 4.14 -10.44
C HIS A 270 0.65 4.15 -9.45
N LEU A 271 1.62 5.03 -9.69
CA LEU A 271 2.64 5.30 -8.68
C LEU A 271 1.98 5.79 -7.38
N PRO A 272 2.58 5.49 -6.23
CA PRO A 272 2.14 6.07 -4.96
C PRO A 272 2.10 7.59 -5.00
N GLY A 273 1.26 8.21 -4.19
CA GLY A 273 1.12 9.66 -4.12
C GLY A 273 2.45 10.38 -3.87
N ALA A 274 2.55 11.63 -4.29
CA ALA A 274 3.76 12.44 -4.21
C ALA A 274 4.37 12.47 -2.79
N SER A 275 3.56 12.46 -1.75
CA SER A 275 4.02 12.41 -0.35
C SER A 275 4.85 11.16 -0.04
N VAL A 276 4.43 9.99 -0.55
CA VAL A 276 5.15 8.72 -0.38
C VAL A 276 6.45 8.73 -1.16
N LEU A 277 6.44 9.25 -2.39
CA LEU A 277 7.65 9.38 -3.22
C LEU A 277 8.68 10.31 -2.58
N VAL A 278 8.25 11.47 -2.09
CA VAL A 278 9.13 12.41 -1.37
C VAL A 278 9.69 11.78 -0.09
N THR A 279 8.85 11.07 0.67
CA THR A 279 9.29 10.36 1.87
C THR A 279 10.34 9.30 1.53
N ALA A 280 10.16 8.55 0.44
CA ALA A 280 11.14 7.56 -0.02
C ALA A 280 12.50 8.21 -0.37
N VAL A 281 12.49 9.34 -1.08
CA VAL A 281 13.73 10.08 -1.40
C VAL A 281 14.41 10.59 -0.14
N VAL A 282 13.67 11.23 0.77
CA VAL A 282 14.23 11.76 2.02
C VAL A 282 14.76 10.65 2.92
N ALA A 283 14.01 9.55 3.06
CA ALA A 283 14.44 8.39 3.84
C ALA A 283 15.71 7.75 3.28
N SER A 284 15.78 7.56 1.96
CA SER A 284 16.97 7.00 1.28
C SER A 284 18.19 7.91 1.42
N ALA A 285 18.00 9.23 1.31
CA ALA A 285 19.06 10.21 1.55
C ALA A 285 19.56 10.18 3.02
N ALA A 286 18.64 10.10 3.97
CA ALA A 286 18.96 10.00 5.39
C ALA A 286 19.71 8.69 5.72
N LEU A 287 19.24 7.55 5.20
CA LEU A 287 19.90 6.26 5.34
C LEU A 287 21.33 6.30 4.76
N GLY A 288 21.50 6.91 3.57
CA GLY A 288 22.80 7.09 2.95
C GLY A 288 23.74 7.97 3.81
N ALA A 289 23.25 9.07 4.36
CA ALA A 289 24.03 9.92 5.25
C ALA A 289 24.43 9.21 6.54
N LEU A 290 23.49 8.46 7.17
CA LEU A 290 23.76 7.68 8.38
C LEU A 290 24.81 6.59 8.14
N SER A 291 24.68 5.85 7.02
CA SER A 291 25.64 4.84 6.62
C SER A 291 27.02 5.43 6.40
N ALA A 292 27.12 6.55 5.69
CA ALA A 292 28.38 7.25 5.46
C ALA A 292 29.00 7.73 6.77
N ARG A 293 28.20 8.27 7.69
CA ARG A 293 28.67 8.68 9.02
C ARG A 293 29.30 7.51 9.77
N TRP A 294 28.62 6.38 9.77
CA TRP A 294 29.09 5.16 10.46
C TRP A 294 30.37 4.61 9.83
N SER A 295 30.42 4.57 8.49
CA SER A 295 31.58 4.11 7.73
C SER A 295 32.83 4.92 8.02
N VAL A 296 32.73 6.27 7.91
CA VAL A 296 33.88 7.17 8.15
C VAL A 296 34.34 7.08 9.60
N THR A 297 33.41 7.03 10.57
CA THR A 297 33.78 6.95 11.99
C THR A 297 34.59 5.70 12.32
N ARG A 298 34.32 4.57 11.65
CA ARG A 298 35.10 3.33 11.85
C ARG A 298 36.41 3.30 11.05
N SER A 299 36.41 3.91 9.86
CA SER A 299 37.56 3.86 8.95
C SER A 299 38.65 4.91 9.25
N THR A 300 38.34 5.95 10.03
CA THR A 300 39.27 7.04 10.37
C THR A 300 39.84 6.97 11.80
N ARG A 301 39.49 5.93 12.55
CA ARG A 301 40.13 5.64 13.84
C ARG A 301 41.45 4.86 13.58
N PHE A 302 42.46 5.58 13.17
CA PHE A 302 43.87 5.12 13.16
C PHE A 302 44.69 6.09 14.00
#